data_b9966653c9c5910eea572e221eff8539
#
_entry.id   b9966653c9c5910eea572e221eff8539
#
_cell.length_a   1.000
_cell.length_b   1.000
_cell.length_c   1.000
_cell.angle_alpha   90.00
_cell.angle_beta   90.00
_cell.angle_gamma   90.00
#
_symmetry.space_group_name_H-M   'P 1'
#
loop_
_entity.id
_entity.type
_entity.pdbx_description
1 polymer ?
#
loop_
_entity_poly.entity_id
_entity_poly.type
_entity_poly.pdbx_seq_one_letter_code
_entity_poly.pdbx_strand_id
1 'polypeptide(L)'
;MQPARYHGALVALHWLLALLLIAALAIGTFALKTVPNSSPDKIDALRGHMIAGGLILLLTLLRLAVRLKTAHPAPASTGYALLDRLAPATHWALYGLVLLMAGSGVAMSVLAGLPGIVFGGVGSLPVNFDALPPRAVHGIVAKLLMLFIAMHIAAALYHQFVRRDGLLARMGFGRR
;
A
#
# COMPACT_ATOMS: atom_id res chain seq x y z
N MET A 1 19.92 21.61 11.72
CA MET A 1 18.69 21.50 12.54
C MET A 1 17.74 20.49 11.87
N GLN A 2 17.11 19.59 12.63
CA GLN A 2 16.09 18.69 12.10
C GLN A 2 14.77 19.45 11.91
N PRO A 3 14.03 19.21 10.80
CA PRO A 3 12.76 19.89 10.56
C PRO A 3 11.68 19.42 11.55
N ALA A 4 10.74 20.27 11.86
CA ALA A 4 9.60 19.95 12.73
C ALA A 4 8.52 19.10 12.03
N ARG A 5 8.46 19.13 10.69
CA ARG A 5 7.50 18.41 9.84
C ARG A 5 8.20 17.70 8.70
N TYR A 6 7.55 16.70 8.13
CA TYR A 6 8.00 16.06 6.91
C TYR A 6 7.88 17.03 5.71
N HIS A 7 8.71 16.81 4.70
CA HIS A 7 8.62 17.54 3.44
C HIS A 7 7.21 17.41 2.82
N GLY A 8 6.67 18.50 2.27
CA GLY A 8 5.29 18.52 1.75
C GLY A 8 4.98 17.43 0.73
N ALA A 9 5.93 17.12 -0.16
CA ALA A 9 5.77 16.02 -1.11
C ALA A 9 5.65 14.65 -0.42
N LEU A 10 6.38 14.41 0.69
CA LEU A 10 6.24 13.16 1.46
C LEU A 10 4.85 13.04 2.09
N VAL A 11 4.31 14.16 2.57
CA VAL A 11 2.97 14.22 3.16
C VAL A 11 1.92 13.95 2.09
N ALA A 12 1.97 14.63 0.95
CA ALA A 12 1.02 14.46 -0.15
C ALA A 12 1.05 13.02 -0.70
N LEU A 13 2.25 12.49 -0.99
CA LEU A 13 2.42 11.11 -1.45
C LEU A 13 1.95 10.07 -0.43
N HIS A 14 2.10 10.34 0.88
CA HIS A 14 1.61 9.44 1.91
C HIS A 14 0.09 9.30 1.88
N TRP A 15 -0.63 10.42 1.87
CA TRP A 15 -2.09 10.38 1.91
C TRP A 15 -2.70 9.86 0.62
N LEU A 16 -2.11 10.22 -0.53
CA LEU A 16 -2.53 9.66 -1.81
C LEU A 16 -2.32 8.14 -1.85
N LEU A 17 -1.15 7.64 -1.42
CA LEU A 17 -0.87 6.21 -1.34
C LEU A 17 -1.78 5.50 -0.33
N ALA A 18 -2.05 6.10 0.83
CA ALA A 18 -2.96 5.52 1.82
C ALA A 18 -4.36 5.31 1.24
N LEU A 19 -4.89 6.31 0.53
CA LEU A 19 -6.20 6.22 -0.13
C LEU A 19 -6.21 5.13 -1.22
N LEU A 20 -5.22 5.13 -2.10
CA LEU A 20 -5.12 4.15 -3.20
C LEU A 20 -4.92 2.72 -2.69
N LEU A 21 -4.10 2.52 -1.65
CA LEU A 21 -3.87 1.20 -1.04
C LEU A 21 -5.14 0.66 -0.40
N ILE A 22 -5.86 1.47 0.37
CA ILE A 22 -7.13 1.07 1.00
C ILE A 22 -8.15 0.70 -0.08
N ALA A 23 -8.29 1.53 -1.13
CA ALA A 23 -9.20 1.26 -2.24
C ALA A 23 -8.82 -0.03 -2.99
N ALA A 24 -7.54 -0.22 -3.32
CA ALA A 24 -7.07 -1.42 -4.03
C ALA A 24 -7.25 -2.70 -3.21
N LEU A 25 -6.99 -2.66 -1.89
CA LEU A 25 -7.23 -3.78 -0.97
C LEU A 25 -8.74 -4.10 -0.86
N ALA A 26 -9.58 -3.07 -0.80
CA ALA A 26 -11.03 -3.24 -0.77
C ALA A 26 -11.54 -3.87 -2.09
N ILE A 27 -11.14 -3.35 -3.25
CA ILE A 27 -11.49 -3.91 -4.57
C ILE A 27 -11.00 -5.35 -4.68
N GLY A 28 -9.76 -5.63 -4.28
CA GLY A 28 -9.18 -6.98 -4.30
C GLY A 28 -9.96 -7.97 -3.44
N THR A 29 -10.40 -7.53 -2.27
CA THR A 29 -11.06 -8.39 -1.28
C THR A 29 -12.56 -8.57 -1.55
N PHE A 30 -13.26 -7.50 -1.91
CA PHE A 30 -14.73 -7.51 -2.01
C PHE A 30 -15.24 -7.63 -3.46
N ALA A 31 -14.52 -7.14 -4.46
CA ALA A 31 -14.93 -7.26 -5.85
C ALA A 31 -14.22 -8.42 -6.56
N LEU A 32 -12.88 -8.40 -6.64
CA LEU A 32 -12.14 -9.39 -7.41
C LEU A 32 -12.23 -10.81 -6.86
N LYS A 33 -12.46 -10.98 -5.56
CA LYS A 33 -12.62 -12.31 -4.95
C LYS A 33 -14.00 -12.87 -5.15
N THR A 34 -15.04 -12.04 -5.27
CA THR A 34 -16.45 -12.46 -5.31
C THR A 34 -17.02 -12.56 -6.72
N VAL A 35 -16.54 -11.71 -7.65
CA VAL A 35 -17.00 -11.74 -9.04
C VAL A 35 -16.33 -12.91 -9.79
N PRO A 36 -17.11 -13.84 -10.41
CA PRO A 36 -16.56 -14.95 -11.18
C PRO A 36 -15.75 -14.46 -12.40
N ASN A 37 -14.74 -15.22 -12.80
CA ASN A 37 -13.92 -14.88 -13.98
C ASN A 37 -14.72 -14.95 -15.30
N SER A 38 -15.88 -15.61 -15.31
CA SER A 38 -16.82 -15.65 -16.44
C SER A 38 -17.69 -14.40 -16.57
N SER A 39 -17.73 -13.53 -15.55
CA SER A 39 -18.52 -12.29 -15.61
C SER A 39 -17.81 -11.21 -16.39
N PRO A 40 -18.50 -10.45 -17.27
CA PRO A 40 -17.97 -9.26 -17.93
C PRO A 40 -17.43 -8.21 -16.91
N ASP A 41 -18.11 -8.03 -15.80
CA ASP A 41 -17.73 -7.09 -14.74
C ASP A 41 -16.34 -7.38 -14.14
N LYS A 42 -15.86 -8.63 -14.28
CA LYS A 42 -14.53 -9.02 -13.85
C LYS A 42 -13.43 -8.28 -14.59
N ILE A 43 -13.61 -8.06 -15.88
CA ILE A 43 -12.64 -7.35 -16.73
C ILE A 43 -12.49 -5.91 -16.24
N ASP A 44 -13.60 -5.22 -15.95
CA ASP A 44 -13.55 -3.83 -15.48
C ASP A 44 -12.97 -3.71 -14.07
N ALA A 45 -13.32 -4.64 -13.17
CA ALA A 45 -12.72 -4.70 -11.85
C ALA A 45 -11.21 -4.97 -11.90
N LEU A 46 -10.75 -5.88 -12.80
CA LEU A 46 -9.32 -6.14 -13.03
C LEU A 46 -8.62 -4.92 -13.62
N ARG A 47 -9.24 -4.25 -14.59
CA ARG A 47 -8.68 -3.02 -15.21
C ARG A 47 -8.42 -1.96 -14.16
N GLY A 48 -9.42 -1.65 -13.34
CA GLY A 48 -9.28 -0.68 -12.25
C GLY A 48 -8.20 -1.08 -11.24
N HIS A 49 -8.17 -2.35 -10.85
CA HIS A 49 -7.17 -2.87 -9.91
C HIS A 49 -5.74 -2.84 -10.49
N MET A 50 -5.56 -3.20 -11.75
CA MET A 50 -4.24 -3.16 -12.41
C MET A 50 -3.72 -1.74 -12.56
N ILE A 51 -4.59 -0.77 -12.95
CA ILE A 51 -4.23 0.65 -13.02
C ILE A 51 -3.84 1.17 -11.63
N ALA A 52 -4.66 0.91 -10.61
CA ALA A 52 -4.37 1.32 -9.24
C ALA A 52 -3.06 0.70 -8.73
N GLY A 53 -2.82 -0.59 -8.99
CA GLY A 53 -1.58 -1.28 -8.62
C GLY A 53 -0.34 -0.67 -9.28
N GLY A 54 -0.42 -0.33 -10.56
CA GLY A 54 0.66 0.36 -11.28
C GLY A 54 0.94 1.76 -10.73
N LEU A 55 -0.11 2.53 -10.43
CA LEU A 55 0.01 3.84 -9.80
C LEU A 55 0.61 3.75 -8.39
N ILE A 56 0.17 2.78 -7.57
CA ILE A 56 0.72 2.54 -6.24
C ILE A 56 2.23 2.22 -6.34
N LEU A 57 2.64 1.36 -7.27
CA LEU A 57 4.05 1.04 -7.47
C LEU A 57 4.86 2.30 -7.80
N LEU A 58 4.43 3.06 -8.81
CA LEU A 58 5.11 4.27 -9.24
C LEU A 58 5.22 5.31 -8.12
N LEU A 59 4.11 5.59 -7.42
CA LEU A 59 4.06 6.55 -6.34
C LEU A 59 4.86 6.09 -5.11
N THR A 60 4.94 4.78 -4.86
CA THR A 60 5.77 4.21 -3.78
C THR A 60 7.25 4.43 -4.07
N LEU A 61 7.69 4.17 -5.30
CA LEU A 61 9.07 4.42 -5.73
C LEU A 61 9.41 5.92 -5.66
N LEU A 62 8.51 6.78 -6.12
CA LEU A 62 8.67 8.23 -6.01
C LEU A 62 8.76 8.67 -4.54
N ARG A 63 7.85 8.17 -3.68
CA ARG A 63 7.89 8.47 -2.25
C ARG A 63 9.18 8.00 -1.59
N LEU A 64 9.67 6.82 -1.96
CA LEU A 64 10.95 6.31 -1.47
C LEU A 64 12.11 7.22 -1.92
N ALA A 65 12.15 7.63 -3.18
CA ALA A 65 13.18 8.54 -3.70
C ALA A 65 13.16 9.90 -2.98
N VAL A 66 11.97 10.49 -2.77
CA VAL A 66 11.83 11.74 -2.00
C VAL A 66 12.27 11.54 -0.55
N ARG A 67 11.89 10.40 0.08
CA ARG A 67 12.31 10.07 1.44
C ARG A 67 13.83 10.01 1.58
N LEU A 68 14.53 9.40 0.66
CA LEU A 68 15.99 9.28 0.70
C LEU A 68 16.73 10.61 0.48
N LYS A 69 16.07 11.59 -0.17
CA LYS A 69 16.65 12.89 -0.52
C LYS A 69 16.25 14.03 0.42
N THR A 70 15.32 13.82 1.36
CA THR A 70 14.82 14.89 2.24
C THR A 70 15.18 14.64 3.69
N ALA A 71 15.35 15.71 4.46
CA ALA A 71 15.52 15.64 5.91
C ALA A 71 14.20 15.23 6.60
N HIS A 72 14.32 14.51 7.71
CA HIS A 72 13.19 14.00 8.49
C HIS A 72 13.15 14.59 9.89
N PRO A 73 11.97 14.73 10.49
CA PRO A 73 11.83 15.03 11.92
C PRO A 73 12.52 13.99 12.79
N ALA A 74 12.89 14.39 14.01
CA ALA A 74 13.40 13.44 15.01
C ALA A 74 12.41 12.28 15.21
N PRO A 75 12.89 11.05 15.43
CA PRO A 75 12.01 9.94 15.78
C PRO A 75 11.10 10.29 16.96
N ALA A 76 9.85 9.85 16.91
CA ALA A 76 9.00 9.93 18.09
C ALA A 76 9.48 8.90 19.10
N SER A 77 9.48 9.27 20.39
CA SER A 77 9.80 8.33 21.45
C SER A 77 8.56 8.06 22.31
N THR A 78 8.32 6.79 22.58
CA THR A 78 7.26 6.33 23.48
C THR A 78 7.78 6.21 24.92
N GLY A 79 9.09 6.26 25.12
CA GLY A 79 9.77 5.93 26.38
C GLY A 79 10.04 4.42 26.52
N TYR A 80 9.58 3.59 25.58
CA TYR A 80 9.83 2.14 25.54
C TYR A 80 10.73 1.80 24.36
N ALA A 81 11.96 1.38 24.63
CA ALA A 81 12.98 1.13 23.62
C ALA A 81 12.54 0.15 22.52
N LEU A 82 11.72 -0.86 22.86
CA LEU A 82 11.19 -1.81 21.89
C LEU A 82 10.25 -1.12 20.89
N LEU A 83 9.30 -0.33 21.35
CA LEU A 83 8.35 0.38 20.49
C LEU A 83 9.06 1.42 19.61
N ASP A 84 10.06 2.10 20.18
CA ASP A 84 10.85 3.10 19.47
C ASP A 84 11.69 2.48 18.33
N ARG A 85 12.07 1.20 18.45
CA ARG A 85 12.73 0.42 17.36
C ARG A 85 11.74 -0.14 16.35
N LEU A 86 10.55 -0.55 16.81
CA LEU A 86 9.53 -1.11 15.93
C LEU A 86 8.92 -0.07 14.98
N ALA A 87 8.83 1.19 15.38
CA ALA A 87 8.26 2.24 14.54
C ALA A 87 8.98 2.42 13.20
N PRO A 88 10.31 2.62 13.13
CA PRO A 88 11.02 2.68 11.85
C PRO A 88 11.00 1.33 11.10
N ALA A 89 11.07 0.19 11.81
CA ALA A 89 10.99 -1.13 11.18
C ALA A 89 9.65 -1.34 10.48
N THR A 90 8.53 -0.92 11.09
CA THR A 90 7.20 -0.98 10.47
C THR A 90 7.12 -0.16 9.18
N HIS A 91 7.72 1.02 9.13
CA HIS A 91 7.73 1.82 7.90
C HIS A 91 8.49 1.12 6.76
N TRP A 92 9.65 0.52 7.05
CA TRP A 92 10.40 -0.23 6.04
C TRP A 92 9.69 -1.52 5.62
N ALA A 93 9.05 -2.21 6.57
CA ALA A 93 8.22 -3.38 6.27
C ALA A 93 7.04 -3.01 5.36
N LEU A 94 6.36 -1.88 5.58
CA LEU A 94 5.31 -1.39 4.70
C LEU A 94 5.81 -1.12 3.28
N TYR A 95 6.99 -0.49 3.10
CA TYR A 95 7.59 -0.34 1.78
C TYR A 95 7.85 -1.69 1.11
N GLY A 96 8.49 -2.62 1.83
CA GLY A 96 8.79 -3.97 1.32
C GLY A 96 7.53 -4.73 0.93
N LEU A 97 6.48 -4.69 1.78
CA LEU A 97 5.21 -5.34 1.50
C LEU A 97 4.49 -4.75 0.29
N VAL A 98 4.48 -3.42 0.12
CA VAL A 98 3.87 -2.77 -1.05
C VAL A 98 4.61 -3.14 -2.33
N LEU A 99 5.95 -3.14 -2.32
CA LEU A 99 6.75 -3.54 -3.48
C LEU A 99 6.55 -5.01 -3.85
N LEU A 100 6.52 -5.90 -2.85
CA LEU A 100 6.26 -7.33 -3.06
C LEU A 100 4.83 -7.57 -3.56
N MET A 101 3.85 -6.82 -3.04
CA MET A 101 2.46 -6.86 -3.49
C MET A 101 2.35 -6.47 -4.97
N ALA A 102 2.93 -5.33 -5.34
CA ALA A 102 2.92 -4.87 -6.73
C ALA A 102 3.69 -5.83 -7.65
N GLY A 103 4.87 -6.29 -7.25
CA GLY A 103 5.68 -7.24 -8.01
C GLY A 103 4.95 -8.57 -8.26
N SER A 104 4.30 -9.13 -7.25
CA SER A 104 3.50 -10.36 -7.40
C SER A 104 2.28 -10.14 -8.30
N GLY A 105 1.65 -8.96 -8.24
CA GLY A 105 0.55 -8.58 -9.12
C GLY A 105 0.98 -8.47 -10.59
N VAL A 106 2.12 -7.83 -10.85
CA VAL A 106 2.73 -7.73 -12.19
C VAL A 106 3.09 -9.12 -12.72
N ALA A 107 3.74 -9.96 -11.90
CA ALA A 107 4.10 -11.32 -12.30
C ALA A 107 2.86 -12.16 -12.66
N MET A 108 1.81 -12.09 -11.85
CA MET A 108 0.55 -12.76 -12.14
C MET A 108 -0.11 -12.24 -13.41
N SER A 109 -0.09 -10.92 -13.62
CA SER A 109 -0.64 -10.26 -14.80
C SER A 109 0.06 -10.71 -16.09
N VAL A 110 1.39 -10.80 -16.09
CA VAL A 110 2.19 -11.25 -17.23
C VAL A 110 1.92 -12.74 -17.51
N LEU A 111 1.98 -13.59 -16.47
CA LEU A 111 1.78 -15.05 -16.62
C LEU A 111 0.37 -15.41 -17.10
N ALA A 112 -0.64 -14.62 -16.76
CA ALA A 112 -2.02 -14.84 -17.20
C ALA A 112 -2.38 -14.09 -18.49
N GLY A 113 -1.45 -13.37 -19.12
CA GLY A 113 -1.72 -12.58 -20.33
C GLY A 113 -2.73 -11.45 -20.14
N LEU A 114 -2.93 -10.98 -18.88
CA LEU A 114 -3.97 -10.00 -18.54
C LEU A 114 -3.89 -8.68 -19.33
N PRO A 115 -2.72 -8.13 -19.70
CA PRO A 115 -2.67 -6.91 -20.50
C PRO A 115 -3.43 -7.02 -21.82
N GLY A 116 -3.26 -8.13 -22.55
CA GLY A 116 -3.99 -8.39 -23.80
C GLY A 116 -5.49 -8.57 -23.56
N ILE A 117 -5.86 -9.30 -22.51
CA ILE A 117 -7.27 -9.59 -22.20
C ILE A 117 -8.00 -8.33 -21.71
N VAL A 118 -7.41 -7.63 -20.74
CA VAL A 118 -8.08 -6.54 -20.00
C VAL A 118 -8.07 -5.22 -20.78
N PHE A 119 -7.00 -4.94 -21.53
CA PHE A 119 -6.84 -3.68 -22.28
C PHE A 119 -6.95 -3.85 -23.78
N GLY A 120 -6.57 -5.03 -24.29
CA GLY A 120 -6.61 -5.32 -25.73
C GLY A 120 -7.88 -6.03 -26.20
N GLY A 121 -8.70 -6.53 -25.30
CA GLY A 121 -9.92 -7.29 -25.63
C GLY A 121 -9.65 -8.63 -26.35
N VAL A 122 -8.43 -9.18 -26.21
CA VAL A 122 -8.00 -10.41 -26.91
C VAL A 122 -7.89 -11.56 -25.91
N GLY A 123 -8.57 -12.67 -26.22
CA GLY A 123 -8.57 -13.86 -25.37
C GLY A 123 -9.62 -13.84 -24.26
N SER A 124 -9.51 -14.76 -23.31
CA SER A 124 -10.42 -14.93 -22.18
C SER A 124 -9.65 -15.11 -20.88
N LEU A 125 -10.28 -14.72 -19.76
CA LEU A 125 -9.71 -14.95 -18.43
C LEU A 125 -9.58 -16.46 -18.16
N PRO A 126 -8.53 -16.91 -17.45
CA PRO A 126 -8.45 -18.29 -16.99
C PRO A 126 -9.62 -18.58 -16.02
N VAL A 127 -10.01 -19.85 -15.91
CA VAL A 127 -11.09 -20.29 -15.01
C VAL A 127 -10.84 -19.80 -13.58
N ASN A 128 -9.58 -19.88 -13.12
CA ASN A 128 -9.11 -19.28 -11.87
C ASN A 128 -7.62 -18.91 -12.00
N PHE A 129 -7.11 -18.18 -11.01
CA PHE A 129 -5.71 -17.79 -10.93
C PHE A 129 -4.88 -18.65 -9.99
N ASP A 130 -5.46 -19.67 -9.36
CA ASP A 130 -4.85 -20.42 -8.25
C ASP A 130 -3.66 -21.29 -8.68
N ALA A 131 -3.63 -21.67 -9.98
CA ALA A 131 -2.48 -22.38 -10.57
C ALA A 131 -1.23 -21.51 -10.75
N LEU A 132 -1.34 -20.18 -10.57
CA LEU A 132 -0.23 -19.26 -10.73
C LEU A 132 0.49 -19.04 -9.40
N PRO A 133 1.79 -19.39 -9.26
CA PRO A 133 2.52 -19.21 -7.99
C PRO A 133 2.45 -17.79 -7.41
N PRO A 134 2.52 -16.69 -8.21
CA PRO A 134 2.39 -15.34 -7.67
C PRO A 134 1.02 -15.05 -7.03
N ARG A 135 -0.03 -15.80 -7.34
CA ARG A 135 -1.36 -15.64 -6.74
C ARG A 135 -1.36 -15.89 -5.24
N ALA A 136 -0.68 -16.98 -4.81
CA ALA A 136 -0.54 -17.29 -3.38
C ALA A 136 0.25 -16.19 -2.65
N VAL A 137 1.37 -15.76 -3.22
CA VAL A 137 2.20 -14.66 -2.68
C VAL A 137 1.36 -13.38 -2.55
N HIS A 138 0.65 -12.98 -3.60
CA HIS A 138 -0.20 -11.79 -3.61
C HIS A 138 -1.26 -11.86 -2.51
N GLY A 139 -1.91 -13.01 -2.33
CA GLY A 139 -2.93 -13.21 -1.31
C GLY A 139 -2.40 -13.17 0.13
N ILE A 140 -1.22 -13.75 0.38
CA ILE A 140 -0.56 -13.69 1.70
C ILE A 140 -0.11 -12.27 2.01
N VAL A 141 0.56 -11.62 1.06
CA VAL A 141 1.05 -10.25 1.22
C VAL A 141 -0.09 -9.27 1.43
N ALA A 142 -1.26 -9.47 0.80
CA ALA A 142 -2.46 -8.67 1.04
C ALA A 142 -2.90 -8.71 2.50
N LYS A 143 -2.94 -9.89 3.11
CA LYS A 143 -3.30 -10.06 4.52
C LYS A 143 -2.28 -9.41 5.46
N LEU A 144 -0.98 -9.60 5.18
CA LEU A 144 0.09 -8.96 5.93
C LEU A 144 0.02 -7.44 5.81
N LEU A 145 -0.19 -6.91 4.61
CA LEU A 145 -0.30 -5.48 4.36
C LEU A 145 -1.50 -4.87 5.11
N MET A 146 -2.65 -5.53 5.11
CA MET A 146 -3.82 -5.10 5.90
C MET A 146 -3.50 -5.07 7.40
N LEU A 147 -2.82 -6.09 7.93
CA LEU A 147 -2.40 -6.14 9.33
C LEU A 147 -1.44 -4.98 9.67
N PHE A 148 -0.40 -4.77 8.86
CA PHE A 148 0.59 -3.71 9.09
C PHE A 148 -0.02 -2.31 8.96
N ILE A 149 -0.95 -2.10 8.03
CA ILE A 149 -1.71 -0.84 7.90
C ILE A 149 -2.57 -0.61 9.15
N ALA A 150 -3.29 -1.63 9.62
CA ALA A 150 -4.11 -1.52 10.83
C ALA A 150 -3.26 -1.18 12.07
N MET A 151 -2.11 -1.84 12.24
CA MET A 151 -1.17 -1.54 13.32
C MET A 151 -0.59 -0.13 13.19
N HIS A 152 -0.26 0.33 11.99
CA HIS A 152 0.26 1.66 11.73
C HIS A 152 -0.79 2.75 12.07
N ILE A 153 -2.04 2.54 11.67
CA ILE A 153 -3.15 3.44 12.02
C ILE A 153 -3.38 3.45 13.54
N ALA A 154 -3.42 2.27 14.18
CA ALA A 154 -3.61 2.17 15.62
C ALA A 154 -2.50 2.90 16.40
N ALA A 155 -1.24 2.76 15.97
CA ALA A 155 -0.12 3.49 16.55
C ALA A 155 -0.27 5.02 16.38
N ALA A 156 -0.67 5.48 15.20
CA ALA A 156 -0.91 6.91 14.95
C ALA A 156 -2.05 7.47 15.83
N LEU A 157 -3.14 6.72 15.99
CA LEU A 157 -4.26 7.08 16.88
C LEU A 157 -3.84 7.07 18.36
N TYR A 158 -3.04 6.10 18.78
CA TYR A 158 -2.47 6.06 20.14
C TYR A 158 -1.64 7.32 20.43
N HIS A 159 -0.75 7.71 19.51
CA HIS A 159 0.03 8.95 19.65
C HIS A 159 -0.86 10.19 19.67
N GLN A 160 -1.93 10.23 18.86
CA GLN A 160 -2.83 11.37 18.79
C GLN A 160 -3.70 11.53 20.03
N PHE A 161 -4.32 10.46 20.53
CA PHE A 161 -5.37 10.54 21.55
C PHE A 161 -4.88 10.19 22.95
N VAL A 162 -3.91 9.29 23.08
CA VAL A 162 -3.38 8.85 24.37
C VAL A 162 -2.13 9.64 24.75
N ARG A 163 -1.12 9.65 23.85
CA ARG A 163 0.14 10.37 24.08
C ARG A 163 0.02 11.87 23.89
N ARG A 164 -0.83 12.31 22.99
CA ARG A 164 -1.06 13.72 22.63
C ARG A 164 0.21 14.48 22.27
N ASP A 165 1.15 13.80 21.63
CA ASP A 165 2.49 14.31 21.30
C ASP A 165 2.59 15.02 19.94
N GLY A 166 1.46 15.21 19.26
CA GLY A 166 1.38 15.94 18.00
C GLY A 166 2.00 15.19 16.80
N LEU A 167 2.15 13.87 16.86
CA LEU A 167 2.75 13.08 15.79
C LEU A 167 2.03 13.29 14.45
N LEU A 168 0.70 13.32 14.42
CA LEU A 168 -0.08 13.57 13.20
C LEU A 168 0.12 14.98 12.63
N ALA A 169 0.46 15.98 13.46
CA ALA A 169 0.77 17.32 12.99
C ALA A 169 2.04 17.35 12.12
N ARG A 170 2.95 16.37 12.27
CA ARG A 170 4.12 16.21 11.39
C ARG A 170 3.74 15.78 9.97
N MET A 171 2.55 15.16 9.83
CA MET A 171 1.95 14.66 8.58
C MET A 171 0.78 15.53 8.07
N GLY A 172 0.71 16.79 8.53
CA GLY A 172 -0.23 17.79 8.01
C GLY A 172 -1.57 17.88 8.74
N PHE A 173 -1.85 17.02 9.74
CA PHE A 173 -3.13 17.04 10.47
C PHE A 173 -2.94 17.47 11.93
N GLY A 174 -3.78 18.41 12.38
CA GLY A 174 -3.83 18.89 13.76
C GLY A 174 -3.04 20.17 14.02
N ARG A 175 -3.40 20.86 15.13
CA ARG A 175 -2.65 21.99 15.70
C ARG A 175 -1.46 21.45 16.51
N ARG A 176 -0.41 22.26 16.55
CA ARG A 176 0.71 22.08 17.50
C ARG A 176 0.24 22.29 18.94
#